data_d2418de001da875cae461a2ce9681f1b
#
_entry.id   d2418de001da875cae461a2ce9681f1b
#
_cell.length_a   1.000
_cell.length_b   1.000
_cell.length_c   1.000
_cell.angle_alpha   90.00
_cell.angle_beta   90.00
_cell.angle_gamma   90.00
#
_symmetry.space_group_name_H-M   'P 1'
#
loop_
_entity.id
_entity.type
_entity.pdbx_description
1 polymer ?
#
loop_
_entity_poly.entity_id
_entity_poly.type
_entity_poly.pdbx_seq_one_letter_code
_entity_poly.pdbx_strand_id
1 'polypeptide(L)'
;MRAITVMPGRKGTAGVETLDEPPVAQGELLVSGRLVGVCGTDREIAEGVYGEPPQGEARLVLGHEGLGEVLEAPVGSGFERGDLVVGIVRRPDPVPCAACAAGQWDMCRNDRYTERGIVRGHGYGSERWRVEPEFAVSLPRELGDLGVLLEPASVLAKAWDQIER
;
A
#
# COMPACT_ATOMS: atom_id res chain seq x y z
N MET A 1 -5.29 16.89 4.28
CA MET A 1 -4.26 16.06 4.95
C MET A 1 -2.89 16.24 4.28
N ARG A 2 -1.79 15.99 4.99
CA ARG A 2 -0.45 15.97 4.39
C ARG A 2 -0.15 14.59 3.81
N ALA A 3 0.57 14.55 2.69
CA ALA A 3 0.99 13.31 2.04
C ALA A 3 2.39 13.48 1.43
N ILE A 4 3.13 12.39 1.35
CA ILE A 4 4.41 12.31 0.64
C ILE A 4 4.08 12.00 -0.81
N THR A 5 4.35 12.91 -1.73
CA THR A 5 4.02 12.78 -3.15
C THR A 5 5.25 12.85 -4.03
N VAL A 6 5.11 12.33 -5.24
CA VAL A 6 6.11 12.41 -6.31
C VAL A 6 5.42 12.48 -7.67
N MET A 7 6.08 13.01 -8.67
CA MET A 7 5.73 12.82 -10.09
C MET A 7 6.63 11.72 -10.67
N PRO A 8 6.15 10.47 -10.84
CA PRO A 8 6.96 9.41 -11.42
C PRO A 8 7.54 9.82 -12.78
N GLY A 9 8.75 9.37 -13.09
CA GLY A 9 9.49 9.79 -14.28
C GLY A 9 10.14 11.18 -14.20
N ARG A 10 10.01 11.90 -13.07
CA ARG A 10 10.58 13.23 -12.87
C ARG A 10 11.36 13.33 -11.56
N LYS A 11 12.67 13.26 -11.65
CA LYS A 11 13.58 13.44 -10.51
C LYS A 11 13.37 14.80 -9.81
N GLY A 12 13.49 14.82 -8.48
CA GLY A 12 13.43 16.02 -7.66
C GLY A 12 12.01 16.57 -7.42
N THR A 13 10.98 15.77 -7.69
CA THR A 13 9.57 16.14 -7.46
C THR A 13 8.98 15.53 -6.18
N ALA A 14 9.75 14.70 -5.49
CA ALA A 14 9.32 14.14 -4.21
C ALA A 14 9.25 15.21 -3.13
N GLY A 15 8.17 15.22 -2.37
CA GLY A 15 7.96 16.20 -1.31
C GLY A 15 6.68 15.94 -0.51
N VAL A 16 6.45 16.78 0.49
CA VAL A 16 5.22 16.76 1.28
C VAL A 16 4.27 17.82 0.72
N GLU A 17 3.04 17.39 0.40
CA GLU A 17 1.99 18.26 -0.10
C GLU A 17 0.73 18.16 0.76
N THR A 18 -0.10 19.19 0.69
CA THR A 18 -1.45 19.15 1.27
C THR A 18 -2.43 18.71 0.20
N LEU A 19 -3.09 17.60 0.46
CA LEU A 19 -4.13 17.01 -0.39
C LEU A 19 -5.48 17.06 0.33
N ASP A 20 -6.56 16.90 -0.42
CA ASP A 20 -7.88 16.64 0.15
C ASP A 20 -7.87 15.31 0.95
N GLU A 21 -8.83 15.17 1.85
CA GLU A 21 -9.06 13.89 2.53
C GLU A 21 -9.40 12.80 1.51
N PRO A 22 -9.01 11.53 1.76
CA PRO A 22 -9.35 10.47 0.86
C PRO A 22 -10.88 10.38 0.73
N PRO A 23 -11.41 10.30 -0.50
CA PRO A 23 -12.85 10.28 -0.71
C PRO A 23 -13.52 9.16 0.08
N VAL A 24 -14.76 9.38 0.51
CA VAL A 24 -15.51 8.33 1.19
C VAL A 24 -15.76 7.19 0.21
N ALA A 25 -15.25 6.01 0.54
CA ALA A 25 -15.49 4.79 -0.21
C ALA A 25 -16.25 3.80 0.67
N GLN A 26 -17.43 3.38 0.21
CA GLN A 26 -18.22 2.38 0.94
C GLN A 26 -17.49 1.03 0.95
N GLY A 27 -17.46 0.42 2.12
CA GLY A 27 -16.81 -0.88 2.28
C GLY A 27 -15.32 -0.84 2.59
N GLU A 28 -14.69 0.34 2.63
CA GLU A 28 -13.28 0.49 2.99
C GLU A 28 -13.07 0.94 4.44
N LEU A 29 -11.94 0.51 5.01
CA LEU A 29 -11.42 1.06 6.25
C LEU A 29 -10.93 2.49 6.00
N LEU A 30 -11.19 3.42 6.92
CA LEU A 30 -10.44 4.66 7.03
C LEU A 30 -9.37 4.48 8.11
N VAL A 31 -8.14 4.79 7.77
CA VAL A 31 -6.98 4.57 8.64
C VAL A 31 -6.23 5.88 8.86
N SER A 32 -5.84 6.15 10.10
CA SER A 32 -4.86 7.17 10.46
C SER A 32 -3.47 6.61 10.21
N GLY A 33 -2.71 7.21 9.30
CA GLY A 33 -1.31 6.86 9.06
C GLY A 33 -0.46 7.16 10.30
N ARG A 34 0.29 6.15 10.76
CA ARG A 34 1.17 6.24 11.93
C ARG A 34 2.64 6.26 11.55
N LEU A 35 3.05 5.32 10.71
CA LEU A 35 4.39 5.20 10.18
C LEU A 35 4.36 4.75 8.73
N VAL A 36 5.39 5.08 7.99
CA VAL A 36 5.67 4.56 6.67
C VAL A 36 7.16 4.21 6.57
N GLY A 37 7.46 2.99 6.14
CA GLY A 37 8.82 2.58 5.80
C GLY A 37 9.22 3.16 4.46
N VAL A 38 10.52 3.31 4.26
CA VAL A 38 11.13 3.82 3.02
C VAL A 38 12.21 2.84 2.57
N CYS A 39 12.10 2.31 1.37
CA CYS A 39 13.03 1.33 0.83
C CYS A 39 13.72 1.80 -0.47
N GLY A 40 14.40 0.88 -1.15
CA GLY A 40 15.05 1.13 -2.44
C GLY A 40 14.08 1.56 -3.53
N THR A 41 12.89 0.97 -3.56
CA THR A 41 11.84 1.29 -4.54
C THR A 41 11.38 2.74 -4.44
N ASP A 42 11.17 3.27 -3.24
CA ASP A 42 10.80 4.69 -3.06
C ASP A 42 11.88 5.62 -3.59
N ARG A 43 13.17 5.25 -3.39
CA ARG A 43 14.29 6.00 -3.93
C ARG A 43 14.31 5.97 -5.45
N GLU A 44 14.10 4.83 -6.08
CA GLU A 44 14.04 4.71 -7.55
C GLU A 44 12.89 5.55 -8.12
N ILE A 45 11.74 5.56 -7.46
CA ILE A 45 10.59 6.40 -7.86
C ILE A 45 10.95 7.89 -7.72
N ALA A 46 11.59 8.30 -6.63
CA ALA A 46 12.01 9.68 -6.41
C ALA A 46 13.10 10.15 -7.39
N GLU A 47 13.96 9.24 -7.86
CA GLU A 47 14.95 9.48 -8.91
C GLU A 47 14.32 9.49 -10.33
N GLY A 48 13.05 9.13 -10.47
CA GLY A 48 12.31 9.14 -11.72
C GLY A 48 12.60 7.97 -12.65
N VAL A 49 13.13 6.85 -12.13
CA VAL A 49 13.45 5.66 -12.93
C VAL A 49 12.40 4.56 -12.85
N TYR A 50 11.46 4.67 -11.90
CA TYR A 50 10.39 3.70 -11.68
C TYR A 50 9.09 4.37 -11.23
N GLY A 51 8.00 3.59 -11.18
CA GLY A 51 6.70 4.01 -10.68
C GLY A 51 5.76 4.61 -11.73
N GLU A 52 4.47 4.48 -11.48
CA GLU A 52 3.40 5.04 -12.31
C GLU A 52 2.32 5.66 -11.41
N PRO A 53 1.78 6.85 -11.73
CA PRO A 53 0.66 7.42 -10.99
C PRO A 53 -0.65 6.68 -11.33
N PRO A 54 -1.72 6.84 -10.54
CA PRO A 54 -3.05 6.39 -10.91
C PRO A 54 -3.49 6.97 -12.26
N GLN A 55 -4.37 6.26 -12.95
CA GLN A 55 -4.83 6.67 -14.28
C GLN A 55 -5.47 8.07 -14.26
N GLY A 56 -4.97 8.94 -15.11
CA GLY A 56 -5.45 10.31 -15.23
C GLY A 56 -4.81 11.30 -14.26
N GLU A 57 -3.91 10.83 -13.41
CA GLU A 57 -3.20 11.66 -12.45
C GLU A 57 -1.73 11.88 -12.84
N ALA A 58 -1.14 12.97 -12.38
CA ALA A 58 0.28 13.25 -12.59
C ALA A 58 1.14 12.87 -11.37
N ARG A 59 0.50 12.69 -10.21
CA ARG A 59 1.17 12.46 -8.93
C ARG A 59 0.82 11.10 -8.36
N LEU A 60 1.78 10.56 -7.64
CA LEU A 60 1.66 9.34 -6.84
C LEU A 60 1.89 9.72 -5.37
N VAL A 61 1.00 9.32 -4.47
CA VAL A 61 1.32 9.27 -3.03
C VAL A 61 2.21 8.06 -2.81
N LEU A 62 3.41 8.29 -2.26
CA LEU A 62 4.38 7.24 -1.96
C LEU A 62 3.99 6.40 -0.74
N GLY A 63 4.82 5.41 -0.44
CA GLY A 63 4.74 4.59 0.76
C GLY A 63 3.90 3.33 0.56
N HIS A 64 4.57 2.20 0.47
CA HIS A 64 3.97 0.87 0.38
C HIS A 64 4.14 0.07 1.68
N GLU A 65 5.02 0.49 2.56
CA GLU A 65 5.23 -0.09 3.89
C GLU A 65 4.46 0.73 4.95
N GLY A 66 3.12 0.76 4.86
CA GLY A 66 2.27 1.62 5.69
C GLY A 66 1.71 0.94 6.93
N LEU A 67 1.94 1.54 8.11
CA LEU A 67 1.32 1.18 9.38
C LEU A 67 0.35 2.27 9.81
N GLY A 68 -0.84 1.90 10.26
CA GLY A 68 -1.82 2.85 10.77
C GLY A 68 -2.80 2.26 11.78
N GLU A 69 -3.69 3.11 12.24
CA GLU A 69 -4.74 2.77 13.20
C GLU A 69 -6.11 3.03 12.57
N VAL A 70 -7.00 2.07 12.64
CA VAL A 70 -8.35 2.16 12.08
C VAL A 70 -9.14 3.28 12.77
N LEU A 71 -9.64 4.23 12.00
CA LEU A 71 -10.56 5.29 12.43
C LEU A 71 -12.02 4.90 12.23
N GLU A 72 -12.31 4.26 11.09
CA GLU A 72 -13.63 3.80 10.70
C GLU A 72 -13.52 2.44 10.02
N ALA A 73 -14.42 1.53 10.36
CA ALA A 73 -14.51 0.21 9.75
C ALA A 73 -15.94 -0.11 9.32
N PRO A 74 -16.15 -0.75 8.17
CA PRO A 74 -17.46 -1.25 7.76
C PRO A 74 -17.98 -2.31 8.73
N VAL A 75 -19.28 -2.32 8.95
CA VAL A 75 -19.93 -3.35 9.77
C VAL A 75 -19.66 -4.72 9.15
N GLY A 76 -19.17 -5.66 9.97
CA GLY A 76 -18.87 -7.02 9.56
C GLY A 76 -17.53 -7.19 8.82
N SER A 77 -16.70 -6.15 8.74
CA SER A 77 -15.36 -6.22 8.10
C SER A 77 -14.34 -7.06 8.87
N GLY A 78 -14.60 -7.35 10.15
CA GLY A 78 -13.64 -8.00 11.04
C GLY A 78 -12.63 -7.04 11.67
N PHE A 79 -12.79 -5.73 11.45
CA PHE A 79 -11.97 -4.66 12.03
C PHE A 79 -12.81 -3.75 12.91
N GLU A 80 -12.16 -3.15 13.90
CA GLU A 80 -12.74 -2.17 14.79
C GLU A 80 -11.88 -0.91 14.87
N ARG A 81 -12.51 0.20 15.29
CA ARG A 81 -11.78 1.44 15.57
C ARG A 81 -10.68 1.20 16.59
N GLY A 82 -9.47 1.66 16.28
CA GLY A 82 -8.28 1.50 17.11
C GLY A 82 -7.46 0.26 16.80
N ASP A 83 -7.88 -0.60 15.87
CA ASP A 83 -7.05 -1.71 15.42
C ASP A 83 -5.80 -1.20 14.72
N LEU A 84 -4.66 -1.84 15.02
CA LEU A 84 -3.41 -1.59 14.34
C LEU A 84 -3.40 -2.40 13.03
N VAL A 85 -3.14 -1.74 11.91
CA VAL A 85 -3.22 -2.37 10.59
C VAL A 85 -2.08 -1.97 9.67
N VAL A 86 -1.72 -2.89 8.78
CA VAL A 86 -0.91 -2.61 7.59
C VAL A 86 -1.71 -2.93 6.33
N GLY A 87 -1.47 -2.19 5.26
CA GLY A 87 -2.10 -2.44 3.97
C GLY A 87 -1.26 -3.37 3.11
N ILE A 88 -1.91 -4.34 2.46
CA ILE A 88 -1.27 -5.15 1.42
C ILE A 88 -1.00 -4.26 0.21
N VAL A 89 0.18 -4.37 -0.37
CA VAL A 89 0.65 -3.49 -1.46
C VAL A 89 -0.05 -3.80 -2.77
N ARG A 90 -0.04 -5.06 -3.18
CA ARG A 90 -0.52 -5.46 -4.50
C ARG A 90 -2.03 -5.71 -4.52
N ARG A 91 -2.68 -5.15 -5.55
CA ARG A 91 -4.04 -5.53 -5.98
C ARG A 91 -3.92 -6.45 -7.19
N PRO A 92 -4.57 -7.62 -7.19
CA PRO A 92 -4.48 -8.56 -8.30
C PRO A 92 -5.05 -7.97 -9.59
N ASP A 93 -4.65 -8.53 -10.72
CA ASP A 93 -5.22 -8.20 -12.01
C ASP A 93 -6.74 -8.46 -12.01
N PRO A 94 -7.56 -7.48 -12.42
CA PRO A 94 -9.02 -7.65 -12.49
C PRO A 94 -9.45 -8.76 -13.48
N VAL A 95 -8.58 -9.12 -14.43
CA VAL A 95 -8.77 -10.27 -15.32
C VAL A 95 -7.64 -11.26 -15.03
N PRO A 96 -7.82 -12.19 -14.06
CA PRO A 96 -6.73 -12.97 -13.53
C PRO A 96 -6.09 -13.88 -14.58
N CYS A 97 -4.76 -13.87 -14.66
CA CYS A 97 -3.99 -14.93 -15.32
C CYS A 97 -3.98 -16.22 -14.47
N ALA A 98 -3.41 -17.29 -14.97
CA ALA A 98 -3.37 -18.55 -14.23
C ALA A 98 -2.69 -18.45 -12.86
N ALA A 99 -1.64 -17.62 -12.73
CA ALA A 99 -0.99 -17.37 -11.44
C ALA A 99 -1.91 -16.59 -10.48
N CYS A 100 -2.55 -15.51 -10.94
CA CYS A 100 -3.51 -14.77 -10.13
C CYS A 100 -4.69 -15.61 -9.69
N ALA A 101 -5.22 -16.46 -10.59
CA ALA A 101 -6.30 -17.38 -10.27
C ALA A 101 -5.91 -18.43 -9.21
N ALA A 102 -4.62 -18.76 -9.11
CA ALA A 102 -4.05 -19.64 -8.09
C ALA A 102 -3.64 -18.91 -6.80
N GLY A 103 -3.97 -17.61 -6.64
CA GLY A 103 -3.59 -16.79 -5.48
C GLY A 103 -2.13 -16.33 -5.48
N GLN A 104 -1.39 -16.55 -6.57
CA GLN A 104 0.02 -16.13 -6.71
C GLN A 104 0.09 -14.80 -7.46
N TRP A 105 -0.41 -13.72 -6.85
CA TRP A 105 -0.52 -12.40 -7.49
C TRP A 105 0.84 -11.78 -7.81
N ASP A 106 1.85 -12.09 -7.02
CA ASP A 106 3.24 -11.71 -7.20
C ASP A 106 3.86 -12.29 -8.49
N MET A 107 3.27 -13.38 -9.02
CA MET A 107 3.66 -14.02 -10.28
C MET A 107 2.73 -13.63 -11.45
N CYS A 108 2.04 -12.50 -11.38
CA CYS A 108 1.15 -12.04 -12.45
C CYS A 108 1.91 -11.87 -13.76
N ARG A 109 1.31 -12.33 -14.88
CA ARG A 109 1.89 -12.28 -16.22
C ARG A 109 1.23 -11.26 -17.16
N ASN A 110 0.11 -10.66 -16.73
CA ASN A 110 -0.66 -9.74 -17.55
C ASN A 110 -0.25 -8.27 -17.36
N ASP A 111 0.53 -7.98 -16.30
CA ASP A 111 0.97 -6.63 -15.95
C ASP A 111 -0.17 -5.60 -15.75
N ARG A 112 -1.35 -6.07 -15.35
CA ARG A 112 -2.52 -5.22 -15.06
C ARG A 112 -2.80 -5.06 -13.57
N TYR A 113 -1.94 -5.60 -12.74
CA TYR A 113 -2.00 -5.39 -11.29
C TYR A 113 -1.71 -3.92 -10.95
N THR A 114 -2.09 -3.51 -9.77
CA THR A 114 -1.65 -2.23 -9.20
C THR A 114 -0.89 -2.47 -7.90
N GLU A 115 0.01 -1.55 -7.57
CA GLU A 115 0.78 -1.59 -6.32
C GLU A 115 0.67 -0.25 -5.62
N ARG A 116 0.13 -0.28 -4.42
CA ARG A 116 -0.05 0.91 -3.59
C ARG A 116 1.28 1.60 -3.34
N GLY A 117 1.38 2.89 -3.72
CA GLY A 117 2.59 3.68 -3.56
C GLY A 117 3.69 3.43 -4.59
N ILE A 118 3.46 2.56 -5.59
CA ILE A 118 4.44 2.18 -6.60
C ILE A 118 3.87 2.30 -8.02
N VAL A 119 2.84 1.51 -8.34
CA VAL A 119 2.30 1.42 -9.70
C VAL A 119 0.78 1.58 -9.67
N ARG A 120 0.27 2.64 -10.29
CA ARG A 120 -1.16 2.88 -10.58
C ARG A 120 -2.07 2.91 -9.34
N GLY A 121 -1.53 3.01 -8.14
CA GLY A 121 -2.29 3.10 -6.90
C GLY A 121 -1.59 3.99 -5.87
N HIS A 122 -2.31 4.95 -5.28
CA HIS A 122 -1.76 5.76 -4.19
C HIS A 122 -1.36 4.91 -3.00
N GLY A 123 -0.22 5.25 -2.41
CA GLY A 123 0.34 4.60 -1.24
C GLY A 123 -0.28 5.04 0.08
N TYR A 124 0.40 4.64 1.14
CA TYR A 124 0.02 4.85 2.53
C TYR A 124 0.79 6.00 3.20
N GLY A 125 1.65 6.71 2.46
CA GLY A 125 2.47 7.81 2.95
C GLY A 125 1.69 9.11 3.12
N SER A 126 0.57 9.07 3.83
CA SER A 126 -0.30 10.19 4.13
C SER A 126 -0.87 10.11 5.55
N GLU A 127 -1.36 11.25 6.08
CA GLU A 127 -1.97 11.29 7.42
C GLU A 127 -3.23 10.42 7.52
N ARG A 128 -3.94 10.20 6.40
CA ARG A 128 -5.09 9.28 6.33
C ARG A 128 -5.08 8.57 4.99
N TRP A 129 -5.49 7.32 5.02
CA TRP A 129 -5.62 6.50 3.82
C TRP A 129 -6.77 5.50 3.97
N ARG A 130 -7.26 4.99 2.84
CA ARG A 130 -8.28 3.96 2.80
C ARG A 130 -7.74 2.66 2.25
N VAL A 131 -8.30 1.57 2.73
CA VAL A 131 -7.97 0.22 2.30
C VAL A 131 -9.19 -0.68 2.41
N GLU A 132 -9.36 -1.55 1.44
CA GLU A 132 -10.37 -2.60 1.46
C GLU A 132 -10.01 -3.63 2.56
N PRO A 133 -10.98 -4.12 3.35
CA PRO A 133 -10.71 -5.05 4.45
C PRO A 133 -9.91 -6.29 4.05
N GLU A 134 -10.18 -6.86 2.87
CA GLU A 134 -9.45 -8.02 2.33
C GLU A 134 -7.97 -7.74 2.00
N PHE A 135 -7.60 -6.47 1.91
CA PHE A 135 -6.22 -6.02 1.70
C PHE A 135 -5.62 -5.31 2.92
N ALA A 136 -6.21 -5.51 4.09
CA ALA A 136 -5.69 -5.05 5.36
C ALA A 136 -5.32 -6.25 6.25
N VAL A 137 -4.24 -6.14 6.99
CA VAL A 137 -3.81 -7.14 7.97
C VAL A 137 -3.85 -6.50 9.35
N SER A 138 -4.68 -7.05 10.24
CA SER A 138 -4.70 -6.66 11.64
C SER A 138 -3.47 -7.18 12.37
N LEU A 139 -2.88 -6.34 13.21
CA LEU A 139 -1.70 -6.67 13.99
C LEU A 139 -1.99 -6.68 15.49
N PRO A 140 -1.34 -7.57 16.27
CA PRO A 140 -1.32 -7.45 17.71
C PRO A 140 -0.79 -6.08 18.14
N ARG A 141 -1.47 -5.43 19.10
CA ARG A 141 -1.09 -4.09 19.58
C ARG A 141 0.30 -4.03 20.18
N GLU A 142 0.77 -5.16 20.71
CA GLU A 142 2.10 -5.33 21.30
C GLU A 142 3.24 -5.11 20.31
N LEU A 143 2.98 -5.32 19.01
CA LEU A 143 3.97 -5.02 17.96
C LEU A 143 4.26 -3.53 17.85
N GLY A 144 3.30 -2.67 18.20
CA GLY A 144 3.50 -1.23 18.15
C GLY A 144 4.09 -0.79 16.81
N ASP A 145 5.12 0.02 16.87
CA ASP A 145 5.78 0.57 15.68
C ASP A 145 6.55 -0.47 14.84
N LEU A 146 6.90 -1.62 15.43
CA LEU A 146 7.51 -2.74 14.69
C LEU A 146 6.59 -3.31 13.61
N GLY A 147 5.29 -3.07 13.72
CA GLY A 147 4.32 -3.46 12.70
C GLY A 147 4.64 -2.93 11.30
N VAL A 148 5.35 -1.81 11.17
CA VAL A 148 5.77 -1.26 9.86
C VAL A 148 6.68 -2.21 9.09
N LEU A 149 7.37 -3.11 9.78
CA LEU A 149 8.29 -4.10 9.18
C LEU A 149 7.55 -5.31 8.57
N LEU A 150 6.22 -5.39 8.69
CA LEU A 150 5.49 -6.55 8.18
C LEU A 150 5.57 -6.66 6.66
N GLU A 151 5.53 -5.53 5.95
CA GLU A 151 5.65 -5.55 4.49
C GLU A 151 7.01 -6.11 4.05
N PRO A 152 8.17 -5.54 4.43
CA PRO A 152 9.47 -6.12 4.05
C PRO A 152 9.68 -7.55 4.60
N ALA A 153 9.13 -7.90 5.75
CA ALA A 153 9.16 -9.28 6.26
C ALA A 153 8.37 -10.24 5.37
N SER A 154 7.28 -9.79 4.73
CA SER A 154 6.49 -10.60 3.80
C SER A 154 7.28 -11.02 2.56
N VAL A 155 8.19 -10.16 2.08
CA VAL A 155 9.10 -10.46 0.96
C VAL A 155 10.06 -11.59 1.35
N LEU A 156 10.61 -11.55 2.57
CA LEU A 156 11.48 -12.62 3.09
C LEU A 156 10.71 -13.93 3.28
N ALA A 157 9.50 -13.86 3.83
CA ALA A 157 8.64 -15.04 4.00
C ALA A 157 8.29 -15.68 2.64
N LYS A 158 8.01 -14.86 1.62
CA LYS A 158 7.76 -15.37 0.27
C LYS A 158 8.99 -16.02 -0.36
N ALA A 159 10.16 -15.44 -0.19
CA ALA A 159 11.42 -16.03 -0.66
C ALA A 159 11.67 -17.40 0.01
N TRP A 160 11.41 -17.50 1.32
CA TRP A 160 11.52 -18.77 2.05
C TRP A 160 10.56 -19.83 1.54
N ASP A 161 9.26 -19.48 1.36
CA ASP A 161 8.24 -20.37 0.78
C ASP A 161 8.66 -20.93 -0.61
N GLN A 162 9.37 -20.13 -1.42
CA GLN A 162 9.87 -20.59 -2.72
C GLN A 162 11.06 -21.56 -2.60
N ILE A 163 11.87 -21.45 -1.54
CA ILE A 163 13.02 -22.34 -1.31
C ILE A 163 12.56 -23.71 -0.81
N GLU A 164 11.47 -23.75 -0.03
CA GLU A 164 10.92 -24.99 0.55
C GLU A 164 10.09 -25.84 -0.43
N ARG A 165 9.73 -25.30 -1.61
CA ARG A 165 8.98 -25.99 -2.68
C ARG A 165 9.89 -26.77 -3.62
#